data_aa07be6d8ac8af5e9933abbd7400f498
#
_entry.id   aa07be6d8ac8af5e9933abbd7400f498
#
_cell.length_a   1.000
_cell.length_b   1.000
_cell.length_c   1.000
_cell.angle_alpha   90.00
_cell.angle_beta   90.00
_cell.angle_gamma   90.00
#
_symmetry.space_group_name_H-M   'P 1'
#
loop_
_entity.id
_entity.type
_entity.pdbx_description
1 polymer ?
#
loop_
_entity_poly.entity_id
_entity_poly.type
_entity_poly.pdbx_seq_one_letter_code
_entity_poly.pdbx_strand_id
1 'polypeptide(L)'
;EDIILGLLTGNVVSGAVRKLKAAGIDADRFVVGAYGSDHESRPELPPIARARAEAALGRPVNGADCVIIGDTPMDVACGRPMGARAIAVATGHYDVAALTACAPDAVFADLTDTAAVLEAIRVA
;
A
#
# COMPACT_ATOMS: atom_id res chain seq x y z
N GLU A 1 -12.13 -6.26 14.21
CA GLU A 1 -11.57 -6.53 12.89
C GLU A 1 -10.16 -5.99 12.76
N ASP A 2 -9.24 -6.88 12.56
CA ASP A 2 -7.85 -6.55 12.70
C ASP A 2 -7.22 -6.15 11.37
N ILE A 3 -7.42 -4.90 10.99
CA ILE A 3 -6.73 -4.32 9.85
C ILE A 3 -5.62 -3.44 10.42
N ILE A 4 -4.38 -3.72 10.03
CA ILE A 4 -3.29 -2.82 10.38
C ILE A 4 -2.87 -2.05 9.14
N LEU A 5 -2.55 -0.80 9.35
CA LEU A 5 -2.08 0.09 8.30
C LEU A 5 -0.57 0.05 8.23
N GLY A 6 -0.06 -0.06 7.02
CA GLY A 6 1.36 0.04 6.75
C GLY A 6 1.63 1.13 5.73
N LEU A 7 2.83 1.66 5.77
CA LEU A 7 3.28 2.67 4.83
C LEU A 7 4.34 2.07 3.91
N LEU A 8 4.15 2.23 2.61
CA LEU A 8 5.07 1.74 1.60
C LEU A 8 5.44 2.92 0.71
N THR A 9 6.70 3.34 0.73
CA THR A 9 7.10 4.54 0.01
C THR A 9 8.57 4.52 -0.39
N GLY A 10 8.88 5.11 -1.53
CA GLY A 10 10.25 5.33 -1.96
C GLY A 10 10.96 6.44 -1.19
N ASN A 11 10.25 7.19 -0.36
CA ASN A 11 10.86 8.21 0.48
C ASN A 11 11.63 7.57 1.64
N VAL A 12 12.68 8.23 2.11
CA VAL A 12 13.33 7.82 3.36
C VAL A 12 12.39 8.13 4.54
N VAL A 13 12.63 7.46 5.68
CA VAL A 13 11.71 7.56 6.84
C VAL A 13 11.43 9.00 7.25
N SER A 14 12.47 9.82 7.41
CA SER A 14 12.29 11.20 7.85
C SER A 14 11.49 12.04 6.86
N GLY A 15 11.68 11.79 5.55
CA GLY A 15 10.92 12.48 4.52
C GLY A 15 9.44 12.06 4.53
N ALA A 16 9.18 10.78 4.71
CA ALA A 16 7.81 10.26 4.76
C ALA A 16 7.07 10.83 5.97
N VAL A 17 7.68 10.83 7.14
CA VAL A 17 7.07 11.38 8.36
C VAL A 17 6.76 12.86 8.19
N ARG A 18 7.68 13.61 7.59
CA ARG A 18 7.48 15.04 7.35
C ARG A 18 6.31 15.30 6.42
N LYS A 19 6.18 14.52 5.35
CA LYS A 19 5.07 14.67 4.40
C LYS A 19 3.73 14.34 5.03
N LEU A 20 3.66 13.29 5.85
CA LEU A 20 2.45 12.93 6.56
C LEU A 20 2.03 14.02 7.53
N LYS A 21 3.00 14.57 8.27
CA LYS A 21 2.72 15.66 9.20
C LYS A 21 2.19 16.90 8.48
N ALA A 22 2.77 17.23 7.33
CA ALA A 22 2.31 18.37 6.54
C ALA A 22 0.87 18.15 6.04
N ALA A 23 0.46 16.90 5.80
CA ALA A 23 -0.89 16.55 5.39
C ALA A 23 -1.86 16.39 6.57
N GLY A 24 -1.39 16.58 7.81
CA GLY A 24 -2.22 16.42 9.00
C GLY A 24 -2.44 14.98 9.41
N ILE A 25 -1.60 14.07 8.95
CA ILE A 25 -1.70 12.64 9.26
C ILE A 25 -0.63 12.26 10.26
N ASP A 26 -1.05 11.59 11.33
CA ASP A 26 -0.13 11.09 12.35
C ASP A 26 0.56 9.82 11.83
N ALA A 27 1.89 9.87 11.72
CA ALA A 27 2.68 8.73 11.26
C ALA A 27 2.54 7.51 12.17
N ASP A 28 2.20 7.70 13.44
CA ASP A 28 2.02 6.61 14.39
C ASP A 28 0.82 5.72 14.06
N ARG A 29 -0.08 6.16 13.18
CA ARG A 29 -1.17 5.33 12.70
C ARG A 29 -0.69 4.15 11.84
N PHE A 30 0.50 4.26 11.30
CA PHE A 30 1.09 3.21 10.47
C PHE A 30 1.97 2.33 11.34
N VAL A 31 1.47 1.14 11.66
CA VAL A 31 2.13 0.19 12.57
C VAL A 31 3.43 -0.32 11.97
N VAL A 32 3.45 -0.50 10.65
CA VAL A 32 4.61 -1.00 9.93
C VAL A 32 4.90 -0.10 8.73
N GLY A 33 6.13 -0.18 8.24
CA GLY A 33 6.49 0.56 7.04
C GLY A 33 7.71 -0.03 6.36
N ALA A 34 7.81 0.23 5.05
CA ALA A 34 9.00 -0.04 4.27
C ALA A 34 9.30 1.20 3.45
N TYR A 35 10.54 1.62 3.46
CA TYR A 35 10.94 2.94 2.99
C TYR A 35 12.08 2.86 1.98
N GLY A 36 12.31 3.94 1.25
CA GLY A 36 13.42 4.05 0.33
C GLY A 36 14.78 3.83 1.00
N SER A 37 14.88 4.12 2.29
CA SER A 37 16.10 3.83 3.06
C SER A 37 16.30 2.34 3.35
N ASP A 38 15.26 1.51 3.22
CA ASP A 38 15.36 0.06 3.41
C ASP A 38 15.85 -0.63 2.14
N HIS A 39 15.39 -0.15 0.99
CA HIS A 39 15.81 -0.68 -0.31
C HIS A 39 15.51 0.32 -1.40
N GLU A 40 16.41 0.46 -2.35
CA GLU A 40 16.19 1.40 -3.47
C GLU A 40 15.23 0.86 -4.51
N SER A 41 15.06 -0.45 -4.59
CA SER A 41 14.14 -1.07 -5.53
C SER A 41 12.75 -1.21 -4.93
N ARG A 42 11.75 -0.58 -5.56
CA ARG A 42 10.37 -0.58 -5.08
C ARG A 42 9.80 -1.99 -4.91
N PRO A 43 10.04 -2.96 -5.83
CA PRO A 43 9.52 -4.32 -5.67
C PRO A 43 10.04 -5.07 -4.45
N GLU A 44 11.14 -4.62 -3.86
CA GLU A 44 11.70 -5.26 -2.65
C GLU A 44 11.04 -4.75 -1.36
N LEU A 45 10.29 -3.66 -1.42
CA LEU A 45 9.67 -3.07 -0.23
C LEU A 45 8.50 -3.89 0.33
N PRO A 46 7.58 -4.45 -0.49
CA PRO A 46 6.49 -5.25 0.06
C PRO A 46 6.92 -6.43 0.91
N PRO A 47 7.93 -7.24 0.53
CA PRO A 47 8.41 -8.30 1.42
C PRO A 47 8.95 -7.78 2.75
N ILE A 48 9.61 -6.62 2.74
CA ILE A 48 10.11 -6.00 3.97
C ILE A 48 8.94 -5.59 4.87
N ALA A 49 7.92 -4.95 4.29
CA ALA A 49 6.74 -4.55 5.03
C ALA A 49 6.00 -5.77 5.61
N ARG A 50 5.90 -6.85 4.84
CA ARG A 50 5.28 -8.09 5.29
C ARG A 50 6.01 -8.68 6.48
N ALA A 51 7.34 -8.75 6.42
CA ALA A 51 8.15 -9.28 7.52
C ALA A 51 7.97 -8.46 8.79
N ARG A 52 7.88 -7.14 8.66
CA ARG A 52 7.65 -6.25 9.78
C ARG A 52 6.25 -6.41 10.35
N ALA A 53 5.25 -6.65 9.51
CA ALA A 53 3.90 -6.93 9.96
C ALA A 53 3.83 -8.25 10.74
N GLU A 54 4.54 -9.28 10.26
CA GLU A 54 4.61 -10.55 10.98
C GLU A 54 5.22 -10.36 12.37
N ALA A 55 6.28 -9.57 12.47
CA ALA A 55 6.90 -9.28 13.77
C ALA A 55 5.94 -8.53 14.69
N ALA A 56 5.20 -7.55 14.16
CA ALA A 56 4.28 -6.75 14.94
C ALA A 56 3.08 -7.56 15.42
N LEU A 57 2.58 -8.49 14.60
CA LEU A 57 1.41 -9.32 14.93
C LEU A 57 1.77 -10.57 15.70
N GLY A 58 3.04 -11.01 15.68
CA GLY A 58 3.46 -12.25 16.31
C GLY A 58 2.94 -13.50 15.61
N ARG A 59 2.63 -13.39 14.31
CA ARG A 59 2.12 -14.52 13.53
C ARG A 59 2.46 -14.33 12.05
N PRO A 60 2.45 -15.43 11.26
CA PRO A 60 2.67 -15.31 9.82
C PRO A 60 1.58 -14.48 9.15
N VAL A 61 1.97 -13.77 8.09
CA VAL A 61 1.06 -12.97 7.26
C VAL A 61 1.16 -13.49 5.83
N ASN A 62 0.06 -13.99 5.29
CA ASN A 62 0.01 -14.46 3.91
C ASN A 62 -0.04 -13.27 2.95
N GLY A 63 0.60 -13.41 1.79
CA GLY A 63 0.53 -12.38 0.77
C GLY A 63 -0.91 -12.04 0.39
N ALA A 64 -1.77 -13.05 0.30
CA ALA A 64 -3.18 -12.86 -0.03
C ALA A 64 -3.95 -11.99 0.98
N ASP A 65 -3.44 -11.87 2.20
CA ASP A 65 -4.04 -11.01 3.22
C ASP A 65 -3.51 -9.59 3.18
N CYS A 66 -2.58 -9.31 2.26
CA CYS A 66 -1.99 -7.98 2.08
C CYS A 66 -2.68 -7.28 0.92
N VAL A 67 -2.94 -6.00 1.09
CA VAL A 67 -3.51 -5.14 0.05
C VAL A 67 -2.59 -3.94 -0.11
N ILE A 68 -2.15 -3.69 -1.33
CA ILE A 68 -1.35 -2.51 -1.65
C ILE A 68 -2.24 -1.52 -2.37
N ILE A 69 -2.30 -0.30 -1.86
CA ILE A 69 -3.10 0.78 -2.44
C ILE A 69 -2.12 1.83 -2.96
N GLY A 70 -2.27 2.20 -4.22
CA GLY A 70 -1.39 3.19 -4.81
C GLY A 70 -1.93 3.77 -6.09
N ASP A 71 -1.21 4.74 -6.65
CA ASP A 71 -1.67 5.53 -7.78
C ASP A 71 -0.82 5.33 -9.04
N THR A 72 0.08 4.37 -9.05
CA THR A 72 0.96 4.12 -10.20
C THR A 72 0.93 2.66 -10.64
N PRO A 73 1.34 2.38 -11.90
CA PRO A 73 1.51 0.99 -12.34
C PRO A 73 2.48 0.19 -11.48
N MET A 74 3.53 0.85 -10.97
CA MET A 74 4.50 0.20 -10.09
C MET A 74 3.83 -0.27 -8.79
N ASP A 75 2.91 0.52 -8.24
CA ASP A 75 2.15 0.13 -7.05
C ASP A 75 1.32 -1.13 -7.31
N VAL A 76 0.71 -1.22 -8.49
CA VAL A 76 -0.08 -2.39 -8.86
C VAL A 76 0.80 -3.64 -8.97
N ALA A 77 2.00 -3.49 -9.51
CA ALA A 77 2.88 -4.62 -9.80
C ALA A 77 3.69 -5.09 -8.60
N CYS A 78 4.05 -4.19 -7.68
CA CYS A 78 5.11 -4.46 -6.71
C CYS A 78 4.78 -5.57 -5.71
N GLY A 79 3.52 -5.82 -5.43
CA GLY A 79 3.12 -6.89 -4.50
C GLY A 79 2.75 -8.21 -5.16
N ARG A 80 2.73 -8.26 -6.49
CA ARG A 80 2.32 -9.47 -7.22
C ARG A 80 3.18 -10.69 -6.90
N PRO A 81 4.52 -10.57 -6.81
CA PRO A 81 5.34 -11.76 -6.51
C PRO A 81 5.00 -12.43 -5.19
N MET A 82 4.48 -11.70 -4.21
CA MET A 82 4.08 -12.32 -2.93
C MET A 82 2.59 -12.61 -2.84
N GLY A 83 1.84 -12.40 -3.93
CA GLY A 83 0.42 -12.68 -3.97
C GLY A 83 -0.46 -11.60 -3.34
N ALA A 84 0.06 -10.42 -3.09
CA ALA A 84 -0.72 -9.31 -2.53
C ALA A 84 -1.74 -8.81 -3.56
N ARG A 85 -2.91 -8.40 -3.06
CA ARG A 85 -3.91 -7.74 -3.90
C ARG A 85 -3.51 -6.27 -4.09
N ALA A 86 -3.97 -5.68 -5.18
CA ALA A 86 -3.65 -4.29 -5.50
C ALA A 86 -4.93 -3.51 -5.79
N ILE A 87 -5.05 -2.35 -5.16
CA ILE A 87 -6.11 -1.39 -5.43
C ILE A 87 -5.45 -0.13 -5.98
N ALA A 88 -5.87 0.27 -7.19
CA ALA A 88 -5.34 1.45 -7.82
C ALA A 88 -6.28 2.63 -7.64
N VAL A 89 -5.72 3.81 -7.41
CA VAL A 89 -6.48 5.04 -7.20
C VAL A 89 -5.95 6.10 -8.16
N ALA A 90 -6.83 6.66 -8.98
CA ALA A 90 -6.43 7.59 -10.05
C ALA A 90 -6.32 9.03 -9.55
N THR A 91 -5.58 9.23 -8.46
CA THR A 91 -5.40 10.56 -7.84
C THR A 91 -4.08 11.22 -8.20
N GLY A 92 -3.20 10.52 -8.93
CA GLY A 92 -1.92 11.05 -9.36
C GLY A 92 -1.88 11.31 -10.86
N HIS A 93 -0.76 10.94 -11.49
CA HIS A 93 -0.53 11.20 -12.91
C HIS A 93 -1.21 10.21 -13.84
N TYR A 94 -1.73 9.10 -13.33
CA TYR A 94 -2.35 8.04 -14.12
C TYR A 94 -3.85 8.08 -13.95
N ASP A 95 -4.57 8.01 -15.06
CA ASP A 95 -6.03 7.99 -15.02
C ASP A 95 -6.57 6.56 -14.82
N VAL A 96 -7.89 6.44 -14.68
CA VAL A 96 -8.55 5.16 -14.46
C VAL A 96 -8.25 4.17 -15.60
N ALA A 97 -8.24 4.65 -16.84
CA ALA A 97 -7.99 3.78 -18.00
C ALA A 97 -6.56 3.21 -17.97
N ALA A 98 -5.57 4.06 -17.67
CA ALA A 98 -4.18 3.62 -17.60
C ALA A 98 -3.96 2.61 -16.47
N LEU A 99 -4.56 2.83 -15.32
CA LEU A 99 -4.43 1.93 -14.18
C LEU A 99 -5.20 0.62 -14.41
N THR A 100 -6.35 0.68 -15.06
CA THR A 100 -7.13 -0.52 -15.40
C THR A 100 -6.33 -1.43 -16.33
N ALA A 101 -5.54 -0.86 -17.23
CA ALA A 101 -4.68 -1.64 -18.13
C ALA A 101 -3.62 -2.46 -17.38
N CYS A 102 -3.29 -2.10 -16.15
CA CYS A 102 -2.35 -2.84 -15.30
C CYS A 102 -3.01 -4.02 -14.57
N ALA A 103 -4.32 -4.20 -14.74
CA ALA A 103 -5.10 -5.28 -14.14
C ALA A 103 -5.00 -5.36 -12.61
N PRO A 104 -5.27 -4.27 -11.88
CA PRO A 104 -5.36 -4.34 -10.42
C PRO A 104 -6.63 -5.09 -10.02
N ASP A 105 -6.73 -5.44 -8.75
CA ASP A 105 -7.94 -6.11 -8.24
C ASP A 105 -9.13 -5.15 -8.16
N ALA A 106 -8.88 -3.86 -7.97
CA ALA A 106 -9.90 -2.82 -8.01
C ALA A 106 -9.28 -1.49 -8.43
N VAL A 107 -10.08 -0.62 -9.05
CA VAL A 107 -9.68 0.73 -9.45
C VAL A 107 -10.73 1.72 -8.99
N PHE A 108 -10.28 2.82 -8.41
CA PHE A 108 -11.14 3.93 -8.02
C PHE A 108 -10.60 5.24 -8.57
N ALA A 109 -11.51 6.16 -8.91
CA ALA A 109 -11.10 7.50 -9.33
C ALA A 109 -10.43 8.24 -8.16
N ASP A 110 -10.96 8.04 -6.95
CA ASP A 110 -10.44 8.60 -5.71
C ASP A 110 -10.95 7.76 -4.54
N LEU A 111 -10.68 8.19 -3.31
CA LEU A 111 -11.06 7.47 -2.10
C LEU A 111 -12.32 8.02 -1.44
N THR A 112 -13.12 8.82 -2.14
CA THR A 112 -14.29 9.46 -1.53
C THR A 112 -15.42 8.49 -1.21
N ASP A 113 -15.56 7.41 -1.97
CA ASP A 113 -16.53 6.36 -1.64
C ASP A 113 -15.91 5.38 -0.66
N THR A 114 -15.87 5.78 0.60
CA THR A 114 -15.22 5.01 1.66
C THR A 114 -15.79 3.60 1.77
N ALA A 115 -17.10 3.44 1.66
CA ALA A 115 -17.72 2.13 1.78
C ALA A 115 -17.27 1.18 0.68
N ALA A 116 -17.20 1.64 -0.57
CA ALA A 116 -16.74 0.82 -1.68
C ALA A 116 -15.26 0.44 -1.54
N VAL A 117 -14.43 1.38 -1.09
CA VAL A 117 -13.01 1.11 -0.89
C VAL A 117 -12.80 0.07 0.22
N LEU A 118 -13.50 0.23 1.35
CA LEU A 118 -13.39 -0.73 2.46
C LEU A 118 -13.87 -2.12 2.05
N GLU A 119 -14.91 -2.21 1.25
CA GLU A 119 -15.38 -3.48 0.74
C GLU A 119 -14.31 -4.14 -0.15
N ALA A 120 -13.68 -3.38 -1.04
CA ALA A 120 -12.62 -3.88 -1.90
C ALA A 120 -11.43 -4.40 -1.09
N ILE A 121 -11.10 -3.73 0.01
CA ILE A 121 -10.02 -4.19 0.91
C ILE A 121 -10.38 -5.53 1.56
N ARG A 122 -11.63 -5.70 1.97
CA ARG A 122 -12.07 -6.89 2.70
C ARG A 122 -12.35 -8.10 1.82
N VAL A 123 -12.72 -7.88 0.58
CA VAL A 123 -13.04 -8.98 -0.34
C VAL A 123 -11.77 -9.71 -0.72
N ALA A 124 -11.78 -10.99 -0.48
CA ALA A 124 -10.64 -11.84 -0.82
C ALA A 124 -10.63 -12.19 -2.31
#